data_09cba45a49436c9a4268905748abf2cf
#
_entry.id   09cba45a49436c9a4268905748abf2cf
#
_cell.length_a   1.000
_cell.length_b   1.000
_cell.length_c   1.000
_cell.angle_alpha   90.00
_cell.angle_beta   90.00
_cell.angle_gamma   90.00
#
_symmetry.space_group_name_H-M   'P 1'
#
loop_
_entity.id
_entity.type
_entity.pdbx_description
1 polymer ?
#
loop_
_entity_poly.entity_id
_entity_poly.type
_entity_poly.pdbx_seq_one_letter_code
_entity_poly.pdbx_strand_id
1 'polypeptide(L)'
;MVITSKDNQYIRLVNELKKKKYREKYGMFLAEGKRLVEDLTSSAMFPHLILYSENFNDIGMLERVCGKSDHVFAVSDKLCHKLTETENDQGILAVFPMLCPKLKNFVPNEGDLLFVLNGVSDPGNLGTIIRSSAAAGVSAILMEEGCVDLYNPKVIRSTMGTVAKIPVFQGLSREEIRDYLGEKNIRTYLADMHEAVYYDEMPVNQCSAVVLGNEGNGISDDWRQCGYGGVMIPMENGVESLNVAMAAGIIAFDHQRKIRKNLK
;
A
#
# COMPACT_ATOMS: atom_id res chain seq x y z
N MET A 1 5.06 -21.86 -26.71
CA MET A 1 4.07 -21.22 -27.63
C MET A 1 4.00 -19.74 -27.30
N VAL A 2 4.17 -18.84 -28.27
CA VAL A 2 4.07 -17.38 -28.07
C VAL A 2 2.65 -16.91 -28.35
N ILE A 3 2.05 -16.17 -27.43
CA ILE A 3 0.72 -15.57 -27.62
C ILE A 3 0.87 -14.30 -28.45
N THR A 4 0.17 -14.26 -29.59
CA THR A 4 0.17 -13.10 -30.51
C THR A 4 -1.20 -12.45 -30.65
N SER A 5 -2.27 -13.15 -30.26
CA SER A 5 -3.65 -12.67 -30.40
C SER A 5 -4.08 -11.86 -29.18
N LYS A 6 -4.66 -10.68 -29.43
CA LYS A 6 -5.34 -9.86 -28.40
C LYS A 6 -6.61 -10.51 -27.83
N ASP A 7 -7.17 -11.49 -28.56
CA ASP A 7 -8.40 -12.18 -28.17
C ASP A 7 -8.16 -13.40 -27.28
N ASN A 8 -6.90 -13.69 -26.96
CA ASN A 8 -6.54 -14.71 -26.00
C ASN A 8 -7.13 -14.38 -24.60
N GLN A 9 -7.62 -15.40 -23.89
CA GLN A 9 -8.27 -15.22 -22.58
C GLN A 9 -7.40 -14.53 -21.54
N TYR A 10 -6.11 -14.81 -21.51
CA TYR A 10 -5.16 -14.21 -20.55
C TYR A 10 -4.88 -12.74 -20.87
N ILE A 11 -4.84 -12.40 -22.17
CA ILE A 11 -4.68 -11.00 -22.62
C ILE A 11 -5.93 -10.19 -22.26
N ARG A 12 -7.12 -10.77 -22.40
CA ARG A 12 -8.37 -10.13 -21.97
C ARG A 12 -8.37 -9.89 -20.45
N LEU A 13 -8.01 -10.92 -19.67
CA LEU A 13 -7.91 -10.79 -18.20
C LEU A 13 -7.01 -9.62 -17.80
N VAL A 14 -5.79 -9.52 -18.35
CA VAL A 14 -4.87 -8.42 -18.06
C VAL A 14 -5.49 -7.06 -18.38
N ASN A 15 -6.14 -6.92 -19.54
CA ASN A 15 -6.80 -5.66 -19.92
C ASN A 15 -8.00 -5.31 -19.02
N GLU A 16 -8.75 -6.30 -18.57
CA GLU A 16 -9.86 -6.11 -17.63
C GLU A 16 -9.36 -5.64 -16.26
N LEU A 17 -8.28 -6.23 -15.74
CA LEU A 17 -7.70 -5.89 -14.44
C LEU A 17 -7.17 -4.44 -14.33
N LYS A 18 -6.99 -3.73 -15.43
CA LYS A 18 -6.75 -2.28 -15.43
C LYS A 18 -7.89 -1.50 -14.80
N LYS A 19 -9.12 -2.03 -14.79
CA LYS A 19 -10.33 -1.39 -14.24
C LYS A 19 -10.70 -1.97 -12.88
N LYS A 20 -10.97 -1.09 -11.90
CA LYS A 20 -11.32 -1.45 -10.51
C LYS A 20 -12.40 -2.54 -10.43
N LYS A 21 -13.53 -2.37 -11.16
CA LYS A 21 -14.65 -3.32 -11.14
C LYS A 21 -14.26 -4.77 -11.46
N TYR A 22 -13.25 -4.97 -12.31
CA TYR A 22 -12.80 -6.32 -12.67
C TYR A 22 -11.78 -6.85 -11.67
N ARG A 23 -10.96 -5.98 -11.07
CA ARG A 23 -10.11 -6.38 -9.95
C ARG A 23 -10.96 -6.92 -8.79
N GLU A 24 -12.01 -6.20 -8.42
CA GLU A 24 -12.96 -6.63 -7.38
C GLU A 24 -13.71 -7.91 -7.79
N LYS A 25 -14.16 -8.02 -9.05
CA LYS A 25 -14.87 -9.19 -9.56
C LYS A 25 -14.02 -10.46 -9.51
N TYR A 26 -12.74 -10.36 -9.88
CA TYR A 26 -11.84 -11.52 -9.95
C TYR A 26 -11.01 -11.71 -8.68
N GLY A 27 -10.98 -10.73 -7.78
CA GLY A 27 -10.11 -10.74 -6.60
C GLY A 27 -8.63 -10.74 -6.97
N MET A 28 -8.26 -10.09 -8.07
CA MET A 28 -6.90 -10.12 -8.63
C MET A 28 -6.43 -8.72 -9.02
N PHE A 29 -5.11 -8.54 -9.06
CA PHE A 29 -4.48 -7.31 -9.52
C PHE A 29 -3.29 -7.57 -10.45
N LEU A 30 -2.88 -6.54 -11.17
CA LEU A 30 -1.77 -6.58 -12.13
C LEU A 30 -0.51 -5.96 -11.50
N ALA A 31 0.62 -6.65 -11.64
CA ALA A 31 1.95 -6.15 -11.33
C ALA A 31 2.81 -6.12 -12.60
N GLU A 32 3.45 -4.97 -12.88
CA GLU A 32 4.26 -4.74 -14.05
C GLU A 32 5.72 -4.49 -13.67
N GLY A 33 6.63 -5.14 -14.36
CA GLY A 33 8.08 -4.94 -14.25
C GLY A 33 8.78 -5.97 -13.37
N LYS A 34 10.05 -6.19 -13.70
CA LYS A 34 10.90 -7.24 -13.11
C LYS A 34 10.92 -7.20 -11.60
N ARG A 35 11.32 -6.06 -11.04
CA ARG A 35 11.52 -5.91 -9.61
C ARG A 35 10.22 -6.13 -8.83
N LEU A 36 9.11 -5.56 -9.29
CA LEU A 36 7.83 -5.69 -8.60
C LEU A 36 7.33 -7.13 -8.59
N VAL A 37 7.40 -7.82 -9.74
CA VAL A 37 7.00 -9.23 -9.85
C VAL A 37 7.87 -10.11 -8.95
N GLU A 38 9.18 -9.88 -8.92
CA GLU A 38 10.12 -10.63 -8.10
C GLU A 38 9.90 -10.38 -6.60
N ASP A 39 9.73 -9.10 -6.18
CA ASP A 39 9.51 -8.71 -4.79
C ASP A 39 8.19 -9.32 -4.24
N LEU A 40 7.11 -9.27 -5.01
CA LEU A 40 5.83 -9.87 -4.62
C LEU A 40 5.95 -11.40 -4.50
N THR A 41 6.59 -12.03 -5.49
CA THR A 41 6.80 -13.49 -5.50
C THR A 41 7.69 -13.96 -4.33
N SER A 42 8.69 -13.15 -3.97
CA SER A 42 9.58 -13.42 -2.83
C SER A 42 8.88 -13.20 -1.49
N SER A 43 7.82 -12.41 -1.45
CA SER A 43 6.97 -12.20 -0.28
C SER A 43 5.88 -13.27 -0.14
N ALA A 44 6.10 -14.46 -0.69
CA ALA A 44 5.19 -15.61 -0.67
C ALA A 44 3.83 -15.37 -1.35
N MET A 45 3.73 -14.37 -2.24
CA MET A 45 2.58 -14.24 -3.13
C MET A 45 2.79 -15.10 -4.38
N PHE A 46 1.81 -15.95 -4.68
CA PHE A 46 1.87 -16.82 -5.85
C PHE A 46 1.11 -16.19 -7.01
N PRO A 47 1.77 -15.88 -8.15
CA PRO A 47 1.08 -15.31 -9.29
C PRO A 47 0.15 -16.34 -9.93
N HIS A 48 -1.07 -15.92 -10.24
CA HIS A 48 -2.01 -16.71 -11.04
C HIS A 48 -1.57 -16.82 -12.50
N LEU A 49 -0.94 -15.77 -13.03
CA LEU A 49 -0.51 -15.69 -14.43
C LEU A 49 0.79 -14.88 -14.51
N ILE A 50 1.71 -15.36 -15.34
CA ILE A 50 2.91 -14.61 -15.74
C ILE A 50 2.91 -14.50 -17.26
N LEU A 51 3.03 -13.28 -17.77
CA LEU A 51 3.28 -12.99 -19.18
C LEU A 51 4.62 -12.30 -19.33
N TYR A 52 5.44 -12.76 -20.26
CA TYR A 52 6.73 -12.15 -20.55
C TYR A 52 6.95 -11.99 -22.05
N SER A 53 7.71 -10.98 -22.46
CA SER A 53 8.06 -10.71 -23.85
C SER A 53 8.87 -11.89 -24.42
N GLU A 54 8.64 -12.25 -25.67
CA GLU A 54 9.43 -13.27 -26.37
C GLU A 54 10.94 -12.96 -26.40
N ASN A 55 11.31 -11.68 -26.28
CA ASN A 55 12.70 -11.22 -26.19
C ASN A 55 13.18 -10.95 -24.74
N PHE A 56 12.41 -11.40 -23.74
CA PHE A 56 12.80 -11.25 -22.34
C PHE A 56 14.07 -12.06 -22.06
N ASN A 57 15.12 -11.39 -21.58
CA ASN A 57 16.47 -11.95 -21.52
C ASN A 57 16.95 -12.34 -20.10
N ASP A 58 16.18 -12.05 -19.06
CA ASP A 58 16.53 -12.40 -17.68
C ASP A 58 16.01 -13.79 -17.31
N ILE A 59 16.70 -14.81 -17.82
CA ILE A 59 16.33 -16.22 -17.64
C ILE A 59 16.36 -16.61 -16.16
N GLY A 60 17.36 -16.15 -15.41
CA GLY A 60 17.48 -16.46 -13.98
C GLY A 60 16.30 -15.93 -13.17
N MET A 61 15.76 -14.75 -13.51
CA MET A 61 14.52 -14.25 -12.92
C MET A 61 13.33 -15.12 -13.30
N LEU A 62 13.17 -15.45 -14.58
CA LEU A 62 12.07 -16.33 -15.03
C LEU A 62 12.05 -17.66 -14.27
N GLU A 63 13.18 -18.31 -14.10
CA GLU A 63 13.28 -19.55 -13.33
C GLU A 63 12.80 -19.40 -11.89
N ARG A 64 13.14 -18.27 -11.24
CA ARG A 64 12.73 -17.99 -9.85
C ARG A 64 11.22 -17.75 -9.70
N VAL A 65 10.59 -17.11 -10.69
CA VAL A 65 9.17 -16.72 -10.57
C VAL A 65 8.22 -17.70 -11.25
N CYS A 66 8.63 -18.32 -12.37
CA CYS A 66 7.75 -19.19 -13.15
C CYS A 66 7.39 -20.49 -12.42
N GLY A 67 8.29 -21.03 -11.61
CA GLY A 67 8.01 -22.23 -10.80
C GLY A 67 6.91 -22.05 -9.74
N LYS A 68 6.40 -20.80 -9.59
CA LYS A 68 5.34 -20.46 -8.63
C LYS A 68 4.00 -20.13 -9.29
N SER A 69 3.86 -20.36 -10.60
CA SER A 69 2.62 -20.12 -11.35
C SER A 69 2.34 -21.27 -12.33
N ASP A 70 1.08 -21.67 -12.42
CA ASP A 70 0.63 -22.68 -13.38
C ASP A 70 0.43 -22.11 -14.79
N HIS A 71 0.33 -20.81 -14.93
CA HIS A 71 0.03 -20.12 -16.18
C HIS A 71 1.17 -19.16 -16.54
N VAL A 72 2.11 -19.66 -17.35
CA VAL A 72 3.30 -18.90 -17.78
C VAL A 72 3.38 -18.92 -19.31
N PHE A 73 3.36 -17.73 -19.93
CA PHE A 73 3.34 -17.65 -21.38
C PHE A 73 4.26 -16.53 -21.89
N ALA A 74 4.98 -16.84 -22.97
CA ALA A 74 5.61 -15.81 -23.77
C ALA A 74 4.56 -15.09 -24.62
N VAL A 75 4.71 -13.79 -24.78
CA VAL A 75 3.89 -12.94 -25.65
C VAL A 75 4.78 -12.19 -26.65
N SER A 76 4.24 -11.85 -27.83
CA SER A 76 5.01 -11.01 -28.75
C SER A 76 5.33 -9.65 -28.13
N ASP A 77 6.49 -9.08 -28.44
CA ASP A 77 6.92 -7.76 -27.92
C ASP A 77 5.86 -6.68 -28.13
N LYS A 78 5.31 -6.64 -29.35
CA LYS A 78 4.24 -5.69 -29.69
C LYS A 78 3.02 -5.81 -28.80
N LEU A 79 2.70 -7.02 -28.37
CA LEU A 79 1.57 -7.29 -27.47
C LEU A 79 1.96 -6.94 -26.03
N CYS A 80 3.14 -7.34 -25.58
CA CYS A 80 3.68 -7.00 -24.26
C CYS A 80 3.64 -5.49 -24.02
N HIS A 81 4.19 -4.73 -24.91
CA HIS A 81 4.20 -3.25 -24.86
C HIS A 81 2.79 -2.62 -24.79
N LYS A 82 1.78 -3.23 -25.43
CA LYS A 82 0.38 -2.76 -25.34
C LYS A 82 -0.29 -3.10 -24.01
N LEU A 83 0.17 -4.12 -23.34
CA LEU A 83 -0.39 -4.55 -22.06
C LEU A 83 0.11 -3.71 -20.90
N THR A 84 1.33 -3.18 -20.98
CA THR A 84 1.94 -2.34 -19.97
C THR A 84 1.44 -0.89 -20.06
N GLU A 85 1.43 -0.19 -18.94
CA GLU A 85 1.10 1.24 -18.84
C GLU A 85 2.35 2.12 -18.73
N THR A 86 3.52 1.50 -18.62
CA THR A 86 4.80 2.20 -18.49
C THR A 86 5.46 2.39 -19.86
N GLU A 87 6.03 3.58 -20.10
CA GLU A 87 6.76 3.89 -21.35
C GLU A 87 7.95 2.95 -21.56
N ASN A 88 8.63 2.58 -20.48
CA ASN A 88 9.74 1.62 -20.48
C ASN A 88 9.25 0.30 -19.89
N ASP A 89 8.56 -0.50 -20.69
CA ASP A 89 8.20 -1.83 -20.24
C ASP A 89 9.45 -2.68 -20.01
N GLN A 90 9.45 -3.45 -18.95
CA GLN A 90 10.55 -4.35 -18.62
C GLN A 90 10.30 -5.76 -19.14
N GLY A 91 9.32 -5.91 -20.04
CA GLY A 91 9.02 -7.15 -20.74
C GLY A 91 8.41 -8.26 -19.86
N ILE A 92 7.91 -7.94 -18.68
CA ILE A 92 7.23 -8.91 -17.79
C ILE A 92 6.10 -8.25 -17.02
N LEU A 93 5.00 -8.97 -16.90
CA LEU A 93 3.86 -8.63 -16.06
C LEU A 93 3.27 -9.91 -15.45
N ALA A 94 2.66 -9.77 -14.28
CA ALA A 94 2.05 -10.90 -13.58
C ALA A 94 0.72 -10.49 -12.94
N VAL A 95 -0.18 -11.45 -12.81
CA VAL A 95 -1.47 -11.30 -12.13
C VAL A 95 -1.38 -12.01 -10.79
N PHE A 96 -1.67 -11.30 -9.72
CA PHE A 96 -1.66 -11.82 -8.35
C PHE A 96 -3.06 -11.78 -7.73
N PRO A 97 -3.38 -12.69 -6.78
CA PRO A 97 -4.58 -12.56 -5.97
C PRO A 97 -4.48 -11.33 -5.06
N MET A 98 -5.61 -10.66 -4.83
CA MET A 98 -5.69 -9.57 -3.87
C MET A 98 -5.55 -10.10 -2.44
N LEU A 99 -4.81 -9.37 -1.61
CA LEU A 99 -4.78 -9.61 -0.17
C LEU A 99 -6.02 -8.95 0.45
N CYS A 100 -6.81 -9.73 1.17
CA CYS A 100 -8.03 -9.25 1.82
C CYS A 100 -8.00 -9.58 3.32
N PRO A 101 -7.06 -9.00 4.09
CA PRO A 101 -7.01 -9.23 5.53
C PRO A 101 -8.29 -8.68 6.18
N LYS A 102 -8.74 -9.34 7.26
CA LYS A 102 -9.92 -8.90 8.02
C LYS A 102 -9.47 -8.19 9.29
N LEU A 103 -9.89 -6.94 9.48
CA LEU A 103 -9.47 -6.09 10.61
C LEU A 103 -9.74 -6.77 11.96
N LYS A 104 -10.87 -7.45 12.13
CA LYS A 104 -11.22 -8.17 13.36
C LYS A 104 -10.21 -9.25 13.79
N ASN A 105 -9.40 -9.74 12.84
CA ASN A 105 -8.39 -10.76 13.12
C ASN A 105 -7.02 -10.16 13.45
N PHE A 106 -6.85 -8.84 13.27
CA PHE A 106 -5.61 -8.16 13.60
C PHE A 106 -5.58 -7.82 15.09
N VAL A 107 -4.52 -8.22 15.76
CA VAL A 107 -4.30 -7.96 17.19
C VAL A 107 -3.03 -7.13 17.32
N PRO A 108 -3.13 -5.84 17.66
CA PRO A 108 -1.96 -5.00 17.86
C PRO A 108 -1.25 -5.36 19.16
N ASN A 109 0.05 -5.14 19.19
CA ASN A 109 0.88 -5.29 20.37
C ASN A 109 1.16 -3.93 21.04
N GLU A 110 1.64 -3.98 22.26
CA GLU A 110 2.21 -2.80 22.91
C GLU A 110 3.39 -2.25 22.08
N GLY A 111 3.42 -0.94 21.91
CA GLY A 111 4.41 -0.27 21.08
C GLY A 111 4.15 -0.29 19.57
N ASP A 112 3.08 -0.90 19.11
CA ASP A 112 2.70 -0.85 17.69
C ASP A 112 2.25 0.56 17.28
N LEU A 113 2.59 0.92 16.03
CA LEU A 113 2.06 2.11 15.36
C LEU A 113 1.17 1.67 14.20
N LEU A 114 -0.04 2.24 14.14
CA LEU A 114 -0.98 2.09 13.02
C LEU A 114 -1.16 3.43 12.31
N PHE A 115 -1.36 3.40 11.00
CA PHE A 115 -1.87 4.55 10.27
C PHE A 115 -3.32 4.35 9.88
N VAL A 116 -4.13 5.41 10.05
CA VAL A 116 -5.48 5.52 9.53
C VAL A 116 -5.46 6.54 8.40
N LEU A 117 -5.88 6.16 7.21
CA LEU A 117 -5.90 7.04 6.05
C LEU A 117 -7.31 7.56 5.82
N ASN A 118 -7.51 8.86 6.02
CA ASN A 118 -8.78 9.56 5.82
C ASN A 118 -8.75 10.30 4.48
N GLY A 119 -9.26 9.64 3.44
CA GLY A 119 -9.44 10.24 2.12
C GLY A 119 -8.16 10.48 1.30
N VAL A 120 -7.07 9.77 1.56
CA VAL A 120 -5.85 9.86 0.74
C VAL A 120 -6.18 9.46 -0.70
N SER A 121 -6.08 10.40 -1.64
CA SER A 121 -6.58 10.27 -3.00
C SER A 121 -5.51 10.12 -4.08
N ASP A 122 -4.27 10.58 -3.84
CA ASP A 122 -3.17 10.41 -4.79
C ASP A 122 -2.55 9.02 -4.71
N PRO A 123 -2.49 8.28 -5.84
CA PRO A 123 -1.90 6.94 -5.87
C PRO A 123 -0.42 6.89 -5.50
N GLY A 124 0.34 7.95 -5.81
CA GLY A 124 1.76 8.06 -5.47
C GLY A 124 1.97 8.20 -3.97
N ASN A 125 1.14 9.03 -3.32
CA ASN A 125 1.15 9.21 -1.86
C ASN A 125 0.80 7.90 -1.16
N LEU A 126 -0.29 7.23 -1.55
CA LEU A 126 -0.67 5.95 -0.95
C LEU A 126 0.46 4.91 -1.06
N GLY A 127 1.01 4.74 -2.26
CA GLY A 127 2.11 3.79 -2.46
C GLY A 127 3.36 4.15 -1.66
N THR A 128 3.67 5.44 -1.51
CA THR A 128 4.79 5.93 -0.71
C THR A 128 4.54 5.71 0.80
N ILE A 129 3.32 5.97 1.28
CA ILE A 129 2.92 5.69 2.67
C ILE A 129 3.11 4.19 2.96
N ILE A 130 2.58 3.30 2.12
CA ILE A 130 2.72 1.85 2.32
C ILE A 130 4.19 1.45 2.36
N ARG A 131 5.00 1.96 1.44
CA ARG A 131 6.42 1.65 1.35
C ARG A 131 7.22 2.14 2.56
N SER A 132 7.03 3.39 2.99
CA SER A 132 7.70 3.95 4.16
C SER A 132 7.23 3.31 5.45
N SER A 133 5.94 3.00 5.57
CA SER A 133 5.35 2.28 6.71
C SER A 133 5.95 0.89 6.88
N ALA A 134 6.00 0.11 5.80
CA ALA A 134 6.64 -1.21 5.83
C ALA A 134 8.13 -1.13 6.20
N ALA A 135 8.86 -0.13 5.69
CA ALA A 135 10.28 0.07 5.98
C ALA A 135 10.53 0.52 7.43
N ALA A 136 9.62 1.30 8.00
CA ALA A 136 9.71 1.79 9.38
C ALA A 136 9.12 0.83 10.43
N GLY A 137 8.49 -0.27 10.01
CA GLY A 137 7.89 -1.24 10.94
C GLY A 137 6.54 -0.80 11.51
N VAL A 138 5.78 0.02 10.76
CA VAL A 138 4.35 0.29 11.07
C VAL A 138 3.61 -1.03 10.98
N SER A 139 2.76 -1.32 11.96
CA SER A 139 2.16 -2.65 12.13
C SER A 139 0.95 -2.88 11.22
N ALA A 140 0.21 -1.82 10.88
CA ALA A 140 -0.91 -1.90 9.96
C ALA A 140 -1.30 -0.54 9.38
N ILE A 141 -2.01 -0.57 8.24
CA ILE A 141 -2.64 0.60 7.63
C ILE A 141 -4.14 0.34 7.50
N LEU A 142 -4.96 1.23 8.04
CA LEU A 142 -6.42 1.21 7.94
C LEU A 142 -6.85 2.29 6.96
N MET A 143 -7.47 1.91 5.86
CA MET A 143 -7.92 2.85 4.83
C MET A 143 -9.44 3.02 4.92
N GLU A 144 -9.86 4.24 5.25
CA GLU A 144 -11.27 4.64 5.21
C GLU A 144 -11.81 4.59 3.78
N GLU A 145 -13.11 4.39 3.64
CA GLU A 145 -13.81 4.59 2.37
C GLU A 145 -13.49 5.98 1.80
N GLY A 146 -13.39 6.08 0.47
CA GLY A 146 -13.00 7.33 -0.19
C GLY A 146 -11.49 7.47 -0.46
N CYS A 147 -10.65 6.61 0.10
CA CYS A 147 -9.26 6.53 -0.34
C CYS A 147 -9.14 5.96 -1.76
N VAL A 148 -8.02 6.28 -2.43
CA VAL A 148 -7.69 5.67 -3.72
C VAL A 148 -7.59 4.15 -3.57
N ASP A 149 -8.02 3.42 -4.61
CA ASP A 149 -7.97 1.95 -4.64
C ASP A 149 -6.55 1.42 -4.43
N LEU A 150 -6.37 0.58 -3.40
CA LEU A 150 -5.10 -0.04 -3.04
C LEU A 150 -4.44 -0.76 -4.24
N TYR A 151 -5.27 -1.43 -5.05
CA TYR A 151 -4.79 -2.22 -6.19
C TYR A 151 -4.80 -1.47 -7.53
N ASN A 152 -4.94 -0.13 -7.49
CA ASN A 152 -4.67 0.70 -8.66
C ASN A 152 -3.23 0.44 -9.15
N PRO A 153 -3.00 0.21 -10.47
CA PRO A 153 -1.66 -0.10 -10.99
C PRO A 153 -0.58 0.91 -10.59
N LYS A 154 -0.92 2.21 -10.50
CA LYS A 154 0.02 3.25 -10.06
C LYS A 154 0.37 3.12 -8.57
N VAL A 155 -0.59 2.74 -7.70
CA VAL A 155 -0.33 2.45 -6.29
C VAL A 155 0.61 1.26 -6.18
N ILE A 156 0.27 0.14 -6.81
CA ILE A 156 1.06 -1.10 -6.76
C ILE A 156 2.49 -0.86 -7.21
N ARG A 157 2.70 -0.13 -8.31
CA ARG A 157 4.06 0.26 -8.74
C ARG A 157 4.79 1.08 -7.68
N SER A 158 4.12 2.05 -7.07
CA SER A 158 4.73 2.95 -6.06
C SER A 158 5.10 2.22 -4.78
N THR A 159 4.43 1.12 -4.43
CA THR A 159 4.76 0.30 -3.26
C THR A 159 6.07 -0.46 -3.40
N MET A 160 6.55 -0.69 -4.63
CA MET A 160 7.73 -1.53 -4.87
C MET A 160 7.66 -2.88 -4.15
N GLY A 161 6.48 -3.54 -4.20
CA GLY A 161 6.23 -4.85 -3.59
C GLY A 161 5.95 -4.85 -2.09
N THR A 162 6.09 -3.72 -1.40
CA THR A 162 5.88 -3.66 0.07
C THR A 162 4.43 -3.83 0.49
N VAL A 163 3.47 -3.75 -0.43
CA VAL A 163 2.05 -4.06 -0.17
C VAL A 163 1.85 -5.49 0.39
N ALA A 164 2.77 -6.40 0.09
CA ALA A 164 2.77 -7.77 0.63
C ALA A 164 3.47 -7.90 2.01
N LYS A 165 4.08 -6.83 2.52
CA LYS A 165 4.91 -6.84 3.74
C LYS A 165 4.24 -6.20 4.96
N ILE A 166 3.13 -5.54 4.75
CA ILE A 166 2.36 -4.87 5.81
C ILE A 166 0.86 -5.11 5.57
N PRO A 167 0.08 -5.47 6.60
CA PRO A 167 -1.35 -5.57 6.45
C PRO A 167 -1.97 -4.21 6.14
N VAL A 168 -2.74 -4.16 5.05
CA VAL A 168 -3.51 -2.98 4.64
C VAL A 168 -4.98 -3.36 4.57
N PHE A 169 -5.79 -2.75 5.41
CA PHE A 169 -7.22 -2.94 5.50
C PHE A 169 -7.92 -1.81 4.75
N GLN A 170 -8.56 -2.12 3.63
CA GLN A 170 -9.19 -1.11 2.77
C GLN A 170 -10.72 -1.16 2.83
N GLY A 171 -11.36 -0.02 2.49
CA GLY A 171 -12.81 0.08 2.37
C GLY A 171 -13.53 -0.04 3.71
N LEU A 172 -12.89 0.43 4.77
CA LEU A 172 -13.47 0.45 6.12
C LEU A 172 -14.36 1.68 6.28
N SER A 173 -15.51 1.53 6.88
CA SER A 173 -16.26 2.70 7.34
C SER A 173 -15.54 3.36 8.52
N ARG A 174 -15.80 4.63 8.74
CA ARG A 174 -15.24 5.36 9.88
C ARG A 174 -15.65 4.74 11.20
N GLU A 175 -16.90 4.32 11.31
CA GLU A 175 -17.44 3.63 12.47
C GLU A 175 -16.65 2.35 12.77
N GLU A 176 -16.43 1.49 11.78
CA GLU A 176 -15.62 0.27 11.94
C GLU A 176 -14.21 0.57 12.45
N ILE A 177 -13.57 1.62 11.94
CA ILE A 177 -12.24 2.01 12.39
C ILE A 177 -12.30 2.49 13.85
N ARG A 178 -13.23 3.39 14.18
CA ARG A 178 -13.38 3.94 15.54
C ARG A 178 -13.70 2.87 16.57
N ASP A 179 -14.63 1.98 16.25
CA ASP A 179 -15.01 0.87 17.11
C ASP A 179 -13.80 -0.03 17.38
N TYR A 180 -13.07 -0.38 16.34
CA TYR A 180 -11.85 -1.17 16.46
C TYR A 180 -10.78 -0.48 17.33
N LEU A 181 -10.51 0.81 17.11
CA LEU A 181 -9.55 1.58 17.91
C LEU A 181 -9.95 1.65 19.38
N GLY A 182 -11.25 1.84 19.64
CA GLY A 182 -11.82 1.87 20.99
C GLY A 182 -11.78 0.51 21.70
N GLU A 183 -12.22 -0.57 21.03
CA GLU A 183 -12.20 -1.93 21.57
C GLU A 183 -10.77 -2.41 21.93
N LYS A 184 -9.79 -2.00 21.14
CA LYS A 184 -8.37 -2.34 21.35
C LYS A 184 -7.63 -1.37 22.25
N ASN A 185 -8.31 -0.33 22.79
CA ASN A 185 -7.70 0.73 23.61
C ASN A 185 -6.46 1.37 22.92
N ILE A 186 -6.54 1.60 21.60
CA ILE A 186 -5.47 2.19 20.82
C ILE A 186 -5.49 3.70 21.00
N ARG A 187 -4.39 4.28 21.46
CA ARG A 187 -4.26 5.72 21.60
C ARG A 187 -4.19 6.38 20.22
N THR A 188 -5.20 7.19 19.90
CA THR A 188 -5.35 7.77 18.58
C THR A 188 -4.97 9.24 18.57
N TYR A 189 -4.23 9.66 17.54
CA TYR A 189 -3.82 11.03 17.26
C TYR A 189 -4.27 11.44 15.87
N LEU A 190 -4.57 12.71 15.70
CA LEU A 190 -4.78 13.32 14.39
C LEU A 190 -3.48 14.01 13.95
N ALA A 191 -3.03 13.78 12.70
CA ALA A 191 -1.93 14.55 12.12
C ALA A 191 -2.41 15.98 11.82
N ASP A 192 -2.58 16.78 12.86
CA ASP A 192 -3.15 18.14 12.87
C ASP A 192 -2.44 18.97 13.95
N MET A 193 -2.49 20.29 13.81
CA MET A 193 -1.85 21.22 14.76
C MET A 193 -2.71 21.52 15.99
N HIS A 194 -4.00 21.14 15.97
CA HIS A 194 -4.93 21.44 17.06
C HIS A 194 -4.65 20.54 18.28
N GLU A 195 -4.43 21.14 19.47
CA GLU A 195 -4.11 20.43 20.72
C GLU A 195 -3.03 19.35 20.53
N ALA A 196 -1.99 19.68 19.76
CA ALA A 196 -1.02 18.71 19.31
C ALA A 196 0.21 18.63 20.21
N VAL A 197 0.69 17.39 20.41
CA VAL A 197 2.06 17.14 20.86
C VAL A 197 2.99 17.10 19.66
N TYR A 198 4.28 17.37 19.88
CA TYR A 198 5.27 17.16 18.82
C TYR A 198 5.42 15.66 18.49
N TYR A 199 5.65 15.36 17.22
CA TYR A 199 5.79 13.97 16.75
C TYR A 199 6.87 13.17 17.51
N ASP A 200 7.93 13.85 17.94
CA ASP A 200 9.02 13.27 18.72
C ASP A 200 8.74 13.19 20.24
N GLU A 201 7.58 13.65 20.69
CA GLU A 201 7.07 13.46 22.05
C GLU A 201 6.02 12.34 22.16
N MET A 202 5.55 11.79 21.03
CA MET A 202 4.61 10.66 21.05
C MET A 202 5.17 9.49 21.85
N PRO A 203 4.43 8.96 22.84
CA PRO A 203 4.87 7.81 23.61
C PRO A 203 4.86 6.54 22.74
N VAL A 204 5.77 5.60 23.07
CA VAL A 204 5.92 4.30 22.37
C VAL A 204 5.74 3.11 23.31
N ASN A 205 5.23 3.33 24.51
CA ASN A 205 4.96 2.31 25.52
C ASN A 205 3.52 1.77 25.46
N GLN A 206 2.79 2.09 24.41
CA GLN A 206 1.43 1.61 24.13
C GLN A 206 1.19 1.60 22.63
N CYS A 207 0.19 0.83 22.19
CA CYS A 207 -0.24 0.88 20.80
C CYS A 207 -0.83 2.24 20.46
N SER A 208 -0.42 2.83 19.36
CA SER A 208 -0.88 4.13 18.89
C SER A 208 -1.35 4.08 17.45
N ALA A 209 -2.33 4.93 17.11
CA ALA A 209 -2.77 5.16 15.74
C ALA A 209 -2.64 6.65 15.39
N VAL A 210 -2.24 6.94 14.16
CA VAL A 210 -2.20 8.30 13.63
C VAL A 210 -3.10 8.39 12.41
N VAL A 211 -4.08 9.29 12.47
CA VAL A 211 -4.97 9.61 11.35
C VAL A 211 -4.26 10.60 10.44
N LEU A 212 -4.10 10.24 9.18
CA LEU A 212 -3.50 11.05 8.13
C LEU A 212 -4.59 11.50 7.16
N GLY A 213 -4.70 12.80 6.93
CA GLY A 213 -5.75 13.39 6.14
C GLY A 213 -5.49 13.44 4.64
N ASN A 214 -6.48 13.91 3.90
CA ASN A 214 -6.43 14.18 2.46
C ASN A 214 -5.44 15.32 2.14
N GLU A 215 -4.83 15.27 0.97
CA GLU A 215 -3.82 16.24 0.51
C GLU A 215 -4.35 17.68 0.37
N GLY A 216 -5.63 17.84 0.02
CA GLY A 216 -6.25 19.15 -0.20
C GLY A 216 -7.08 19.64 0.98
N ASN A 217 -7.79 18.72 1.63
CA ASN A 217 -8.78 19.07 2.67
C ASN A 217 -8.30 18.74 4.10
N GLY A 218 -7.15 18.10 4.25
CA GLY A 218 -6.68 17.63 5.54
C GLY A 218 -7.56 16.53 6.14
N ILE A 219 -7.64 16.50 7.46
CA ILE A 219 -8.47 15.56 8.21
C ILE A 219 -9.92 16.07 8.24
N SER A 220 -10.89 15.19 8.03
CA SER A 220 -12.31 15.56 8.04
C SER A 220 -12.79 15.97 9.43
N ASP A 221 -13.81 16.85 9.48
CA ASP A 221 -14.39 17.34 10.72
C ASP A 221 -14.92 16.22 11.62
N ASP A 222 -15.43 15.15 11.04
CA ASP A 222 -15.93 14.01 11.78
C ASP A 222 -14.83 13.30 12.61
N TRP A 223 -13.58 13.30 12.13
CA TRP A 223 -12.44 12.81 12.91
C TRP A 223 -12.06 13.82 14.00
N ARG A 224 -12.10 15.12 13.73
CA ARG A 224 -11.82 16.16 14.72
C ARG A 224 -12.80 16.16 15.89
N GLN A 225 -14.07 15.84 15.62
CA GLN A 225 -15.11 15.73 16.65
C GLN A 225 -14.98 14.49 17.55
N CYS A 226 -14.06 13.58 17.26
CA CYS A 226 -13.85 12.38 18.10
C CYS A 226 -13.12 12.67 19.41
N GLY A 227 -12.60 13.87 19.62
CA GLY A 227 -11.87 14.25 20.85
C GLY A 227 -10.47 13.62 20.94
N TYR A 228 -9.88 13.23 19.83
CA TYR A 228 -8.50 12.75 19.76
C TYR A 228 -7.53 13.96 19.81
N GLY A 229 -6.40 13.78 20.50
CA GLY A 229 -5.32 14.76 20.48
C GLY A 229 -4.63 14.85 19.14
N GLY A 230 -3.97 15.98 18.88
CA GLY A 230 -3.16 16.17 17.68
C GLY A 230 -1.74 15.62 17.81
N VAL A 231 -1.11 15.35 16.68
CA VAL A 231 0.33 15.19 16.54
C VAL A 231 0.83 16.06 15.40
N MET A 232 1.85 16.87 15.66
CA MET A 232 2.37 17.83 14.70
C MET A 232 3.86 17.65 14.43
N ILE A 233 4.25 17.95 13.20
CA ILE A 233 5.63 18.15 12.80
C ILE A 233 5.85 19.66 12.74
N PRO A 234 6.79 20.23 13.51
CA PRO A 234 7.01 21.68 13.49
C PRO A 234 7.47 22.15 12.12
N MET A 235 6.92 23.24 11.65
CA MET A 235 7.22 23.85 10.36
C MET A 235 7.95 25.16 10.54
N GLU A 236 8.85 25.47 9.62
CA GLU A 236 9.59 26.72 9.56
C GLU A 236 9.21 27.51 8.29
N ASN A 237 9.63 28.77 8.26
CA ASN A 237 9.47 29.66 7.09
C ASN A 237 8.02 29.85 6.58
N GLY A 238 7.03 29.69 7.45
CA GLY A 238 5.62 29.88 7.08
C GLY A 238 5.03 28.79 6.20
N VAL A 239 5.67 27.61 6.13
CA VAL A 239 5.11 26.44 5.46
C VAL A 239 3.94 25.90 6.28
N GLU A 240 2.76 25.77 5.66
CA GLU A 240 1.53 25.34 6.37
C GLU A 240 1.47 23.84 6.61
N SER A 241 1.96 23.01 5.67
CA SER A 241 1.87 21.56 5.77
C SER A 241 2.94 20.86 4.93
N LEU A 242 3.18 19.58 5.24
CA LEU A 242 3.96 18.67 4.43
C LEU A 242 3.05 17.80 3.55
N ASN A 243 3.63 17.25 2.48
CA ASN A 243 3.02 16.14 1.77
C ASN A 243 2.70 15.00 2.76
N VAL A 244 1.51 14.40 2.65
CA VAL A 244 1.01 13.39 3.60
C VAL A 244 1.92 12.16 3.71
N ALA A 245 2.55 11.74 2.60
CA ALA A 245 3.48 10.62 2.62
C ALA A 245 4.81 10.97 3.31
N MET A 246 5.25 12.22 3.21
CA MET A 246 6.41 12.72 3.97
C MET A 246 6.12 12.76 5.46
N ALA A 247 4.95 13.30 5.86
CA ALA A 247 4.53 13.33 7.26
C ALA A 247 4.46 11.92 7.85
N ALA A 248 3.82 10.98 7.13
CA ALA A 248 3.78 9.57 7.51
C ALA A 248 5.18 8.97 7.72
N GLY A 249 6.10 9.24 6.80
CA GLY A 249 7.49 8.77 6.88
C GLY A 249 8.22 9.31 8.11
N ILE A 250 8.12 10.62 8.38
CA ILE A 250 8.78 11.26 9.54
C ILE A 250 8.26 10.64 10.84
N ILE A 251 6.94 10.53 11.02
CA ILE A 251 6.32 9.98 12.22
C ILE A 251 6.72 8.50 12.40
N ALA A 252 6.64 7.70 11.33
CA ALA A 252 6.95 6.27 11.38
C ALA A 252 8.42 6.00 11.76
N PHE A 253 9.36 6.70 11.15
CA PHE A 253 10.79 6.49 11.42
C PHE A 253 11.22 7.04 12.79
N ASP A 254 10.60 8.12 13.28
CA ASP A 254 10.83 8.57 14.64
C ASP A 254 10.31 7.56 15.66
N HIS A 255 9.10 7.06 15.48
CA HIS A 255 8.53 6.00 16.30
C HIS A 255 9.46 4.77 16.36
N GLN A 256 9.92 4.28 15.21
CA GLN A 256 10.88 3.18 15.14
C GLN A 256 12.20 3.49 15.88
N ARG A 257 12.72 4.72 15.74
CA ARG A 257 13.92 5.17 16.44
C ARG A 257 13.76 5.07 17.96
N LYS A 258 12.60 5.47 18.50
CA LYS A 258 12.28 5.42 19.93
C LYS A 258 12.17 3.96 20.42
N ILE A 259 11.45 3.10 19.67
CA ILE A 259 11.37 1.67 20.00
C ILE A 259 12.78 1.06 20.10
N ARG A 260 13.65 1.30 19.12
CA ARG A 260 15.03 0.80 19.15
C ARG A 260 15.87 1.33 20.31
N LYS A 261 15.60 2.54 20.81
CA LYS A 261 16.28 3.09 21.98
C LYS A 261 15.82 2.43 23.27
N ASN A 262 14.53 2.10 23.38
CA ASN A 262 13.97 1.46 24.58
C ASN A 262 14.37 -0.05 24.68
N LEU A 263 14.84 -0.65 23.59
CA LEU A 263 15.32 -2.04 23.56
C LEU A 263 16.81 -2.16 23.93
N LYS A 264 17.53 -1.05 24.15
CA LYS A 264 18.91 -0.98 24.59
C LYS A 264 19.00 -0.65 26.07
#